data_00b3820a7ee57bbb3468115c10a321e8
#
_entry.id   00b3820a7ee57bbb3468115c10a321e8
#
_cell.length_a   1.000
_cell.length_b   1.000
_cell.length_c   1.000
_cell.angle_alpha   90.00
_cell.angle_beta   90.00
_cell.angle_gamma   90.00
#
_symmetry.space_group_name_H-M   'P 1'
#
loop_
_entity.id
_entity.type
_entity.pdbx_description
1 polymer ?
#
loop_
_entity_poly.entity_id
_entity_poly.type
_entity_poly.pdbx_seq_one_letter_code
_entity_poly.pdbx_strand_id
1 'polypeptide(L)'
;MIRRLIILLLIVGCGQKVSENNPNGIKWGNNLDSAFAIASNSNKLIMIDFMAEWCPPCKEMDKNTFSNKNIIKKSNEFILVRIDVDKQQNIAEEYNGNARKYGGIGIPNILFLDKEKKIIRHIVGFHDVDQLMGIMDSVLMKL
;
A
#
# COMPACT_ATOMS: atom_id res chain seq x y z
N MET A 1 -31.37 -37.28 34.80
CA MET A 1 -31.47 -35.87 34.39
C MET A 1 -30.06 -35.37 34.13
N ILE A 2 -29.64 -35.30 32.88
CA ILE A 2 -28.27 -34.88 32.48
C ILE A 2 -28.40 -33.44 32.01
N ARG A 3 -27.88 -32.50 32.82
CA ARG A 3 -27.79 -31.07 32.45
C ARG A 3 -26.66 -30.90 31.42
N ARG A 4 -26.99 -30.68 30.15
CA ARG A 4 -26.04 -30.29 29.12
C ARG A 4 -25.58 -28.86 29.38
N LEU A 5 -24.32 -28.70 29.75
CA LEU A 5 -23.63 -27.41 29.86
C LEU A 5 -23.24 -26.95 28.45
N ILE A 6 -23.93 -25.95 27.95
CA ILE A 6 -23.59 -25.30 26.67
C ILE A 6 -22.48 -24.27 26.97
N ILE A 7 -21.26 -24.58 26.59
CA ILE A 7 -20.14 -23.63 26.63
C ILE A 7 -20.27 -22.70 25.41
N LEU A 8 -20.66 -21.46 25.67
CA LEU A 8 -20.70 -20.38 24.67
C LEU A 8 -19.28 -19.89 24.46
N LEU A 9 -18.63 -20.32 23.37
CA LEU A 9 -17.35 -19.78 22.92
C LEU A 9 -17.57 -18.38 22.33
N LEU A 10 -17.27 -17.36 23.12
CA LEU A 10 -17.17 -15.99 22.63
C LEU A 10 -15.91 -15.86 21.78
N ILE A 11 -16.07 -15.90 20.46
CA ILE A 11 -15.03 -15.53 19.52
C ILE A 11 -14.91 -14.01 19.57
N VAL A 12 -13.91 -13.51 20.30
CA VAL A 12 -13.51 -12.11 20.25
C VAL A 12 -12.83 -11.90 18.90
N GLY A 13 -13.60 -11.48 17.92
CA GLY A 13 -13.08 -11.03 16.63
C GLY A 13 -12.25 -9.77 16.84
N CYS A 14 -10.94 -9.89 16.67
CA CYS A 14 -10.03 -8.75 16.61
C CYS A 14 -10.37 -7.95 15.33
N GLY A 15 -11.20 -6.92 15.48
CA GLY A 15 -11.58 -6.03 14.38
C GLY A 15 -10.39 -5.22 13.95
N GLN A 16 -9.71 -5.64 12.89
CA GLN A 16 -8.77 -4.79 12.17
C GLN A 16 -9.55 -3.60 11.60
N LYS A 17 -9.24 -2.39 12.08
CA LYS A 17 -9.74 -1.16 11.47
C LYS A 17 -9.16 -1.07 10.06
N VAL A 18 -9.96 -1.43 9.08
CA VAL A 18 -9.69 -1.16 7.67
C VAL A 18 -9.77 0.35 7.51
N SER A 19 -8.67 0.98 7.09
CA SER A 19 -8.61 2.39 6.67
C SER A 19 -9.79 2.70 5.74
N GLU A 20 -10.42 3.89 5.91
CA GLU A 20 -11.58 4.33 5.13
C GLU A 20 -11.35 4.15 3.64
N ASN A 21 -11.90 3.07 3.11
CA ASN A 21 -11.87 2.77 1.69
C ASN A 21 -12.94 3.61 0.98
N ASN A 22 -12.51 4.52 0.12
CA ASN A 22 -13.38 5.04 -0.92
C ASN A 22 -13.97 3.82 -1.67
N PRO A 23 -15.30 3.59 -1.66
CA PRO A 23 -15.89 2.37 -2.23
C PRO A 23 -15.60 2.18 -3.72
N ASN A 24 -15.14 3.22 -4.40
CA ASN A 24 -14.76 3.23 -5.80
C ASN A 24 -13.25 3.46 -6.03
N GLY A 25 -12.42 3.38 -5.00
CA GLY A 25 -10.98 3.66 -5.07
C GLY A 25 -10.10 2.42 -4.90
N ILE A 26 -8.79 2.67 -4.88
CA ILE A 26 -7.79 1.63 -4.58
C ILE A 26 -8.00 1.13 -3.14
N LYS A 27 -8.02 -0.19 -2.98
CA LYS A 27 -8.09 -0.83 -1.65
C LYS A 27 -6.69 -1.06 -1.12
N TRP A 28 -6.23 -0.15 -0.29
CA TRP A 28 -4.92 -0.23 0.34
C TRP A 28 -4.93 -1.14 1.58
N GLY A 29 -3.99 -2.08 1.64
CA GLY A 29 -3.59 -2.72 2.90
C GLY A 29 -2.70 -1.77 3.72
N ASN A 30 -2.52 -2.08 4.99
CA ASN A 30 -1.68 -1.29 5.91
C ASN A 30 -0.63 -2.14 6.64
N ASN A 31 -0.49 -3.41 6.27
CA ASN A 31 0.43 -4.35 6.89
C ASN A 31 1.39 -4.92 5.84
N LEU A 32 2.66 -4.57 5.96
CA LEU A 32 3.69 -4.97 4.99
C LEU A 32 4.04 -6.45 5.09
N ASP A 33 4.05 -7.04 6.29
CA ASP A 33 4.34 -8.47 6.47
C ASP A 33 3.27 -9.34 5.81
N SER A 34 2.00 -8.94 5.97
CA SER A 34 0.88 -9.59 5.26
C SER A 34 1.03 -9.48 3.74
N ALA A 35 1.49 -8.34 3.25
CA ALA A 35 1.72 -8.12 1.82
C ALA A 35 2.82 -9.06 1.28
N PHE A 36 3.92 -9.25 2.01
CA PHE A 36 4.97 -10.20 1.62
C PHE A 36 4.48 -11.65 1.65
N ALA A 37 3.67 -12.03 2.64
CA ALA A 37 3.07 -13.35 2.69
C ALA A 37 2.18 -13.62 1.45
N ILE A 38 1.39 -12.65 1.03
CA ILE A 38 0.57 -12.76 -0.19
C ILE A 38 1.44 -12.79 -1.44
N ALA A 39 2.47 -11.94 -1.53
CA ALA A 39 3.39 -11.88 -2.67
C ALA A 39 4.11 -13.21 -2.89
N SER A 40 4.55 -13.85 -1.82
CA SER A 40 5.22 -15.15 -1.89
C SER A 40 4.35 -16.24 -2.52
N ASN A 41 3.03 -16.17 -2.37
CA ASN A 41 2.08 -17.15 -2.89
C ASN A 41 1.46 -16.77 -4.25
N SER A 42 1.52 -15.50 -4.64
CA SER A 42 0.82 -14.99 -5.84
C SER A 42 1.74 -14.57 -6.98
N ASN A 43 3.04 -14.52 -6.76
CA ASN A 43 4.06 -14.00 -7.68
C ASN A 43 3.78 -12.57 -8.17
N LYS A 44 3.06 -11.76 -7.37
CA LYS A 44 2.78 -10.35 -7.64
C LYS A 44 3.83 -9.46 -6.99
N LEU A 45 4.11 -8.32 -7.63
CA LEU A 45 4.88 -7.24 -7.01
C LEU A 45 4.06 -6.52 -5.94
N ILE A 46 4.76 -5.95 -4.97
CA ILE A 46 4.17 -5.09 -3.94
C ILE A 46 4.37 -3.64 -4.37
N MET A 47 3.31 -2.85 -4.33
CA MET A 47 3.34 -1.41 -4.51
C MET A 47 3.03 -0.74 -3.18
N ILE A 48 4.00 -0.01 -2.63
CA ILE A 48 3.86 0.72 -1.37
C ILE A 48 3.70 2.20 -1.68
N ASP A 49 2.64 2.82 -1.16
CA ASP A 49 2.45 4.27 -1.17
C ASP A 49 2.78 4.83 0.20
N PHE A 50 3.86 5.61 0.31
CA PHE A 50 4.23 6.34 1.51
C PHE A 50 3.61 7.73 1.49
N MET A 51 2.82 8.03 2.49
CA MET A 51 2.07 9.28 2.59
C MET A 51 1.99 9.79 4.04
N ALA A 52 1.43 10.97 4.23
CA ALA A 52 1.01 11.49 5.52
C ALA A 52 -0.31 12.26 5.37
N GLU A 53 -1.11 12.32 6.43
CA GLU A 53 -2.41 13.02 6.41
C GLU A 53 -2.30 14.53 6.12
N TRP A 54 -1.18 15.14 6.50
CA TRP A 54 -0.91 16.57 6.28
C TRP A 54 -0.30 16.90 4.90
N CYS A 55 0.03 15.89 4.08
CA CYS A 55 0.77 16.05 2.83
C CYS A 55 -0.13 16.50 1.68
N PRO A 56 -0.06 17.75 1.20
CA PRO A 56 -0.93 18.25 0.14
C PRO A 56 -0.76 17.49 -1.19
N PRO A 57 0.46 17.21 -1.71
CA PRO A 57 0.61 16.44 -2.94
C PRO A 57 0.15 14.99 -2.83
N CYS A 58 0.14 14.40 -1.63
CA CYS A 58 -0.44 13.07 -1.41
C CYS A 58 -1.96 13.10 -1.62
N LYS A 59 -2.63 14.11 -1.06
CA LYS A 59 -4.08 14.33 -1.27
C LYS A 59 -4.42 14.60 -2.73
N GLU A 60 -3.53 15.31 -3.43
CA GLU A 60 -3.68 15.55 -4.86
C GLU A 60 -3.59 14.24 -5.66
N MET A 61 -2.65 13.34 -5.32
CA MET A 61 -2.58 12.02 -5.93
C MET A 61 -3.83 11.18 -5.64
N ASP A 62 -4.34 11.21 -4.40
CA ASP A 62 -5.58 10.50 -4.07
C ASP A 62 -6.75 10.98 -4.91
N LYS A 63 -6.87 12.30 -5.08
CA LYS A 63 -7.98 12.91 -5.81
C LYS A 63 -7.91 12.70 -7.32
N ASN A 64 -6.74 12.83 -7.91
CA ASN A 64 -6.60 12.94 -9.37
C ASN A 64 -5.97 11.70 -10.02
N THR A 65 -5.09 10.98 -9.30
CA THR A 65 -4.38 9.83 -9.85
C THR A 65 -4.98 8.51 -9.35
N PHE A 66 -5.01 8.29 -8.05
CA PHE A 66 -5.50 7.02 -7.47
C PHE A 66 -7.02 6.83 -7.58
N SER A 67 -7.78 7.88 -7.85
CA SER A 67 -9.22 7.80 -8.16
C SER A 67 -9.51 7.45 -9.63
N ASN A 68 -8.51 7.49 -10.51
CA ASN A 68 -8.69 7.19 -11.92
C ASN A 68 -8.99 5.72 -12.16
N LYS A 69 -10.02 5.41 -12.95
CA LYS A 69 -10.49 4.03 -13.21
C LYS A 69 -9.42 3.13 -13.82
N ASN A 70 -8.55 3.67 -14.66
CA ASN A 70 -7.48 2.89 -15.30
C ASN A 70 -6.39 2.55 -14.28
N ILE A 71 -6.02 3.48 -13.39
CA ILE A 71 -5.10 3.24 -12.29
C ILE A 71 -5.68 2.19 -11.32
N ILE A 72 -6.95 2.33 -10.93
CA ILE A 72 -7.63 1.37 -10.05
C ILE A 72 -7.61 -0.03 -10.68
N LYS A 73 -7.91 -0.14 -11.97
CA LYS A 73 -7.89 -1.42 -12.69
C LYS A 73 -6.47 -2.01 -12.73
N LYS A 74 -5.47 -1.21 -13.10
CA LYS A 74 -4.06 -1.62 -13.18
C LYS A 74 -3.51 -2.01 -11.80
N SER A 75 -3.91 -1.31 -10.74
CA SER A 75 -3.45 -1.59 -9.38
C SER A 75 -3.78 -3.00 -8.88
N ASN A 76 -4.82 -3.65 -9.45
CA ASN A 76 -5.16 -5.05 -9.11
C ASN A 76 -4.07 -6.06 -9.53
N GLU A 77 -3.11 -5.66 -10.35
CA GLU A 77 -1.96 -6.50 -10.73
C GLU A 77 -0.88 -6.50 -9.63
N PHE A 78 -1.00 -5.65 -8.62
CA PHE A 78 -0.09 -5.51 -7.50
C PHE A 78 -0.75 -5.90 -6.17
N ILE A 79 0.08 -6.14 -5.17
CA ILE A 79 -0.31 -6.14 -3.77
C ILE A 79 -0.08 -4.73 -3.25
N LEU A 80 -1.13 -4.10 -2.74
CA LEU A 80 -1.14 -2.68 -2.44
C LEU A 80 -1.03 -2.43 -0.95
N VAL A 81 -0.05 -1.63 -0.54
CA VAL A 81 0.17 -1.23 0.85
C VAL A 81 0.29 0.29 0.91
N ARG A 82 -0.39 0.91 1.86
CA ARG A 82 -0.24 2.33 2.18
C ARG A 82 0.35 2.48 3.57
N ILE A 83 1.42 3.23 3.67
CA ILE A 83 2.18 3.49 4.90
C ILE A 83 2.10 4.98 5.21
N ASP A 84 1.48 5.31 6.34
CA ASP A 84 1.57 6.65 6.93
C ASP A 84 2.93 6.79 7.62
N VAL A 85 3.77 7.69 7.09
CA VAL A 85 5.16 7.83 7.56
C VAL A 85 5.27 8.35 8.99
N ASP A 86 4.24 8.99 9.51
CA ASP A 86 4.20 9.46 10.89
C ASP A 86 3.76 8.36 11.87
N LYS A 87 2.89 7.45 11.42
CA LYS A 87 2.35 6.35 12.23
C LYS A 87 3.23 5.09 12.19
N GLN A 88 3.91 4.86 11.05
CA GLN A 88 4.71 3.66 10.79
C GLN A 88 6.17 4.04 10.47
N GLN A 89 6.79 4.81 11.37
CA GLN A 89 8.11 5.40 11.18
C GLN A 89 9.20 4.36 10.89
N ASN A 90 9.18 3.22 11.58
CA ASN A 90 10.18 2.16 11.38
C ASN A 90 10.18 1.65 9.93
N ILE A 91 9.00 1.43 9.34
CA ILE A 91 8.87 1.00 7.94
C ILE A 91 9.30 2.13 7.00
N ALA A 92 8.90 3.37 7.29
CA ALA A 92 9.30 4.52 6.50
C ALA A 92 10.82 4.73 6.49
N GLU A 93 11.50 4.47 7.59
CA GLU A 93 12.96 4.54 7.69
C GLU A 93 13.65 3.39 6.94
N GLU A 94 13.18 2.16 7.13
CA GLU A 94 13.74 0.96 6.49
C GLU A 94 13.75 1.08 4.96
N TYR A 95 12.67 1.60 4.38
CA TYR A 95 12.51 1.69 2.91
C TYR A 95 12.70 3.10 2.34
N ASN A 96 13.23 4.06 3.12
CA ASN A 96 13.30 5.47 2.74
C ASN A 96 11.94 6.06 2.28
N GLY A 97 10.87 5.62 2.91
CA GLY A 97 9.53 6.07 2.57
C GLY A 97 9.31 7.57 2.79
N ASN A 98 10.04 8.16 3.74
CA ASN A 98 10.08 9.61 3.94
C ASN A 98 11.06 10.31 2.98
N ALA A 99 11.83 9.57 2.20
CA ALA A 99 12.82 10.01 1.20
C ALA A 99 13.78 11.10 1.68
N ARG A 100 14.21 11.06 2.94
CA ARG A 100 15.16 12.03 3.52
C ARG A 100 16.42 12.17 2.68
N LYS A 101 16.87 11.10 2.02
CA LYS A 101 18.02 11.10 1.13
C LYS A 101 17.86 12.00 -0.11
N TYR A 102 16.65 12.43 -0.43
CA TYR A 102 16.34 13.29 -1.59
C TYR A 102 16.09 14.75 -1.20
N GLY A 103 16.58 15.20 -0.04
CA GLY A 103 16.53 16.62 0.33
C GLY A 103 15.26 17.09 1.04
N GLY A 104 14.55 16.20 1.71
CA GLY A 104 13.60 16.58 2.77
C GLY A 104 12.12 16.63 2.42
N ILE A 105 11.72 16.51 1.16
CA ILE A 105 10.29 16.33 0.82
C ILE A 105 10.16 14.99 0.09
N GLY A 106 9.93 13.93 0.87
CA GLY A 106 9.96 12.59 0.34
C GLY A 106 8.61 11.96 0.08
N ILE A 107 7.51 12.64 0.34
CA ILE A 107 6.16 12.14 0.13
C ILE A 107 5.35 13.05 -0.81
N PRO A 108 4.45 12.50 -1.64
CA PRO A 108 4.20 11.07 -1.83
C PRO A 108 5.42 10.34 -2.41
N ASN A 109 5.52 9.06 -2.11
CA ASN A 109 6.65 8.24 -2.48
C ASN A 109 6.15 6.82 -2.75
N ILE A 110 6.37 6.30 -3.95
CA ILE A 110 5.91 4.96 -4.31
C ILE A 110 7.10 4.04 -4.52
N LEU A 111 7.06 2.90 -3.86
CA LEU A 111 8.08 1.87 -3.94
C LEU A 111 7.48 0.57 -4.48
N PHE A 112 8.15 -0.01 -5.47
CA PHE A 112 7.80 -1.32 -6.01
C PHE A 112 8.84 -2.35 -5.55
N LEU A 113 8.37 -3.43 -4.93
CA LEU A 113 9.20 -4.53 -4.42
C LEU A 113 8.76 -5.85 -5.02
N ASP A 114 9.70 -6.78 -5.17
CA ASP A 114 9.37 -8.18 -5.38
C ASP A 114 9.14 -8.93 -4.03
N LYS A 115 8.80 -10.21 -4.13
CA LYS A 115 8.55 -11.07 -2.97
C LYS A 115 9.81 -11.34 -2.12
N GLU A 116 10.99 -11.15 -2.68
CA GLU A 116 12.30 -11.24 -2.01
C GLU A 116 12.74 -9.90 -1.38
N LYS A 117 11.85 -8.90 -1.32
CA LYS A 117 12.13 -7.54 -0.81
C LYS A 117 13.10 -6.72 -1.67
N LYS A 118 13.39 -7.15 -2.88
CA LYS A 118 14.24 -6.39 -3.80
C LYS A 118 13.48 -5.19 -4.35
N ILE A 119 14.13 -4.04 -4.34
CA ILE A 119 13.58 -2.81 -4.92
C ILE A 119 13.64 -2.89 -6.45
N ILE A 120 12.49 -2.87 -7.09
CA ILE A 120 12.34 -2.84 -8.56
C ILE A 120 12.32 -1.41 -9.06
N ARG A 121 11.59 -0.54 -8.37
CA ARG A 121 11.48 0.88 -8.70
C ARG A 121 11.13 1.69 -7.46
N HIS A 122 11.66 2.91 -7.41
CA HIS A 122 11.35 3.89 -6.37
C HIS A 122 11.13 5.24 -7.04
N ILE A 123 9.97 5.85 -6.81
CA ILE A 123 9.60 7.15 -7.36
C ILE A 123 9.15 8.09 -6.25
N VAL A 124 9.48 9.36 -6.37
CA VAL A 124 9.24 10.39 -5.34
C VAL A 124 8.52 11.59 -5.96
N GLY A 125 7.56 12.12 -5.25
CA GLY A 125 6.76 13.26 -5.66
C GLY A 125 5.46 12.88 -6.34
N PHE A 126 4.69 13.90 -6.69
CA PHE A 126 3.44 13.74 -7.41
C PHE A 126 3.66 13.14 -8.80
N HIS A 127 2.81 12.19 -9.16
CA HIS A 127 2.74 11.61 -10.51
C HIS A 127 1.29 11.64 -10.98
N ASP A 128 1.07 12.14 -12.18
CA ASP A 128 -0.23 12.10 -12.81
C ASP A 128 -0.58 10.68 -13.31
N VAL A 129 -1.77 10.55 -13.89
CA VAL A 129 -2.30 9.26 -14.36
C VAL A 129 -1.38 8.62 -15.41
N ASP A 130 -0.93 9.38 -16.39
CA ASP A 130 -0.14 8.85 -17.51
C ASP A 130 1.26 8.46 -17.06
N GLN A 131 1.87 9.27 -16.21
CA GLN A 131 3.17 9.00 -15.60
C GLN A 131 3.12 7.73 -14.75
N LEU A 132 2.15 7.62 -13.84
CA LEU A 132 2.03 6.44 -12.98
C LEU A 132 1.69 5.19 -13.78
N MET A 133 0.80 5.29 -14.77
CA MET A 133 0.45 4.16 -15.65
C MET A 133 1.69 3.62 -16.38
N GLY A 134 2.49 4.50 -17.00
CA GLY A 134 3.73 4.11 -17.69
C GLY A 134 4.76 3.46 -16.75
N ILE A 135 4.84 3.93 -15.50
CA ILE A 135 5.71 3.34 -14.48
C ILE A 135 5.21 1.94 -14.12
N MET A 136 3.92 1.77 -13.83
CA MET A 136 3.33 0.47 -13.49
C MET A 136 3.55 -0.55 -14.61
N ASP A 137 3.33 -0.15 -15.87
CA ASP A 137 3.59 -1.02 -17.02
C ASP A 137 5.07 -1.41 -17.13
N SER A 138 5.98 -0.45 -16.96
CA SER A 138 7.43 -0.71 -17.02
C SER A 138 7.93 -1.64 -15.90
N VAL A 139 7.29 -1.59 -14.73
CA VAL A 139 7.63 -2.43 -13.58
C VAL A 139 7.15 -3.85 -13.80
N LEU A 140 5.94 -4.04 -14.35
CA LEU A 140 5.38 -5.36 -14.67
C LEU A 140 6.15 -6.09 -15.78
N MET A 141 6.74 -5.35 -16.73
CA MET A 141 7.59 -5.95 -17.77
C MET A 141 8.92 -6.54 -17.25
N LYS A 142 9.25 -6.33 -15.97
CA LYS A 142 10.49 -6.86 -15.34
C LYS A 142 10.27 -8.15 -14.57
N LEU A 143 9.02 -8.63 -14.53
CA LEU A 143 8.66 -9.95 -13.98
C LEU A 143 9.00 -11.04 -15.00
#